data_e8b1c777d8996cc188784d4424ffa891
#
_entry.id   e8b1c777d8996cc188784d4424ffa891
#
_cell.length_a   1.000
_cell.length_b   1.000
_cell.length_c   1.000
_cell.angle_alpha   90.00
_cell.angle_beta   90.00
_cell.angle_gamma   90.00
#
_symmetry.space_group_name_H-M   'P 1'
#
loop_
_entity.id
_entity.type
_entity.pdbx_description
1 polymer ?
#
loop_
_entity_poly.entity_id
_entity_poly.type
_entity_poly.pdbx_seq_one_letter_code
_entity_poly.pdbx_strand_id
1 'polypeptide(L)'
;MSLLGEISKSSEALRYHSKTAEIAGQNLAHVNDETYARQRVLAREGVMYGSHGGLLTSGLESAGLQHSRNDFLDRRVVDEVGQTAALEAEKQVFDLLQAALGETLTSPQINAGLDDSHDSILAPGSLARALNDFFNAFQELSASPDEATIRQELYNKIQTLAKRFNDAGQSLEDIEYDLTQTVQRSVDDVNRVLSQLHEVNKQVRRFELQDKGKAVTYRDRRQALLEDLSKLMEVKVEEGADAATGEATGFINVFAKSSEGKKIKLLDSTGPKILSNNWNQDFSIASNGVSGANAQVSAKIDSKGQLGFLEVQNSGTLFDDT
;
A
#
# COMPACT_ATOMS: atom_id res chain seq x y z
N MET A 1 -16.09 58.35 -12.38
CA MET A 1 -15.65 57.21 -11.52
C MET A 1 -14.87 57.78 -10.37
N SER A 2 -15.07 57.27 -9.13
CA SER A 2 -14.32 57.77 -7.97
C SER A 2 -12.91 57.15 -7.99
N LEU A 3 -11.88 57.98 -7.76
CA LEU A 3 -10.49 57.55 -7.65
C LEU A 3 -10.32 56.40 -6.65
N LEU A 4 -11.10 56.40 -5.56
CA LEU A 4 -11.16 55.34 -4.58
C LEU A 4 -11.63 53.99 -5.17
N GLY A 5 -12.58 54.00 -6.12
CA GLY A 5 -13.05 52.78 -6.78
C GLY A 5 -11.99 52.17 -7.70
N GLU A 6 -11.16 52.96 -8.35
CA GLU A 6 -10.06 52.48 -9.19
C GLU A 6 -8.91 51.93 -8.36
N ILE A 7 -8.62 52.59 -7.23
CA ILE A 7 -7.63 52.10 -6.26
C ILE A 7 -8.07 50.73 -5.67
N SER A 8 -9.36 50.59 -5.30
CA SER A 8 -9.91 49.35 -4.82
C SER A 8 -9.76 48.20 -5.84
N LYS A 9 -10.15 48.46 -7.10
CA LYS A 9 -9.99 47.47 -8.19
C LYS A 9 -8.54 47.04 -8.40
N SER A 10 -7.63 48.02 -8.41
CA SER A 10 -6.19 47.76 -8.56
C SER A 10 -5.64 46.95 -7.39
N SER A 11 -6.09 47.23 -6.17
CA SER A 11 -5.73 46.49 -4.96
C SER A 11 -6.22 45.03 -5.00
N GLU A 12 -7.47 44.82 -5.42
CA GLU A 12 -8.02 43.45 -5.59
C GLU A 12 -7.26 42.64 -6.66
N ALA A 13 -7.01 43.25 -7.83
CA ALA A 13 -6.23 42.64 -8.89
C ALA A 13 -4.80 42.29 -8.42
N LEU A 14 -4.16 43.19 -7.66
CA LEU A 14 -2.82 42.95 -7.11
C LEU A 14 -2.82 41.77 -6.12
N ARG A 15 -3.82 41.68 -5.24
CA ARG A 15 -3.99 40.55 -4.30
C ARG A 15 -4.19 39.23 -5.05
N TYR A 16 -5.01 39.22 -6.11
CA TYR A 16 -5.20 38.04 -6.96
C TYR A 16 -3.89 37.59 -7.61
N HIS A 17 -3.16 38.53 -8.24
CA HIS A 17 -1.88 38.22 -8.87
C HIS A 17 -0.80 37.77 -7.87
N SER A 18 -0.74 38.39 -6.70
CA SER A 18 0.16 37.96 -5.62
C SER A 18 -0.15 36.54 -5.16
N LYS A 19 -1.44 36.22 -4.97
CA LYS A 19 -1.85 34.85 -4.61
C LYS A 19 -1.55 33.84 -5.71
N THR A 20 -1.73 34.24 -6.98
CA THR A 20 -1.41 33.37 -8.12
C THR A 20 0.11 33.08 -8.20
N ALA A 21 0.94 34.11 -7.95
CA ALA A 21 2.40 33.94 -7.90
C ALA A 21 2.85 33.03 -6.73
N GLU A 22 2.22 33.19 -5.57
CA GLU A 22 2.47 32.30 -4.40
C GLU A 22 2.15 30.84 -4.74
N ILE A 23 0.99 30.57 -5.35
CA ILE A 23 0.59 29.21 -5.73
C ILE A 23 1.49 28.66 -6.85
N ALA A 24 1.92 29.49 -7.80
CA ALA A 24 2.90 29.07 -8.80
C ALA A 24 4.24 28.66 -8.15
N GLY A 25 4.71 29.41 -7.15
CA GLY A 25 5.89 29.07 -6.38
C GLY A 25 5.73 27.76 -5.61
N GLN A 26 4.57 27.54 -4.97
CA GLN A 26 4.26 26.26 -4.30
C GLN A 26 4.24 25.09 -5.28
N ASN A 27 3.58 25.24 -6.45
CA ASN A 27 3.59 24.20 -7.48
C ASN A 27 5.02 23.88 -7.96
N LEU A 28 5.89 24.88 -8.06
CA LEU A 28 7.29 24.67 -8.44
C LEU A 28 8.09 23.97 -7.33
N ALA A 29 7.84 24.33 -6.06
CA ALA A 29 8.50 23.70 -4.92
C ALA A 29 8.17 22.21 -4.80
N HIS A 30 6.96 21.81 -5.20
CA HIS A 30 6.47 20.42 -5.14
C HIS A 30 6.49 19.70 -6.50
N VAL A 31 7.29 20.18 -7.47
CA VAL A 31 7.31 19.60 -8.84
C VAL A 31 7.75 18.14 -8.86
N ASN A 32 8.55 17.70 -7.89
CA ASN A 32 9.04 16.32 -7.74
C ASN A 32 8.22 15.50 -6.71
N ASP A 33 7.13 16.02 -6.17
CA ASP A 33 6.27 15.32 -5.24
C ASP A 33 5.12 14.66 -6.01
N GLU A 34 5.17 13.34 -6.15
CA GLU A 34 4.19 12.55 -6.91
C GLU A 34 2.79 12.61 -6.30
N THR A 35 2.68 12.87 -5.01
CA THR A 35 1.41 12.96 -4.29
C THR A 35 0.78 14.34 -4.35
N TYR A 36 1.54 15.35 -4.77
CA TYR A 36 1.07 16.74 -4.84
C TYR A 36 0.25 17.01 -6.10
N ALA A 37 -0.96 17.51 -5.93
CA ALA A 37 -1.79 17.94 -7.04
C ALA A 37 -1.60 19.44 -7.33
N ARG A 38 -1.31 19.76 -8.60
CA ARG A 38 -1.17 21.14 -9.05
C ARG A 38 -2.40 21.98 -8.67
N GLN A 39 -2.15 23.11 -8.03
CA GLN A 39 -3.16 24.05 -7.58
C GLN A 39 -3.23 25.27 -8.48
N ARG A 40 -4.43 25.85 -8.60
CA ARG A 40 -4.66 27.11 -9.28
C ARG A 40 -5.63 27.99 -8.51
N VAL A 41 -5.45 29.30 -8.62
CA VAL A 41 -6.39 30.26 -8.07
C VAL A 41 -7.56 30.41 -9.04
N LEU A 42 -8.79 30.25 -8.55
CA LEU A 42 -9.98 30.55 -9.33
C LEU A 42 -10.26 32.03 -9.25
N ALA A 43 -10.44 32.64 -10.43
CA ALA A 43 -10.86 34.02 -10.55
C ALA A 43 -12.38 34.08 -10.69
N ARG A 44 -13.00 35.05 -10.05
CA ARG A 44 -14.37 35.46 -10.33
C ARG A 44 -14.44 36.98 -10.49
N GLU A 45 -15.45 37.45 -11.17
CA GLU A 45 -15.79 38.88 -11.14
C GLU A 45 -16.27 39.26 -9.74
N GLY A 46 -15.74 40.34 -9.23
CA GLY A 46 -16.15 40.89 -7.95
C GLY A 46 -17.60 41.43 -8.00
N VAL A 47 -18.05 41.93 -6.87
CA VAL A 47 -19.44 42.44 -6.72
C VAL A 47 -19.77 43.47 -7.78
N MET A 48 -20.92 43.28 -8.43
CA MET A 48 -21.48 44.23 -9.37
C MET A 48 -22.31 45.28 -8.62
N TYR A 49 -22.10 46.54 -8.92
CA TYR A 49 -22.90 47.63 -8.37
C TYR A 49 -23.40 48.57 -9.50
N GLY A 50 -24.63 49.04 -9.33
CA GLY A 50 -25.24 49.95 -10.28
C GLY A 50 -24.64 51.35 -10.18
N SER A 51 -24.30 51.96 -11.32
CA SER A 51 -23.89 53.36 -11.47
C SER A 51 -24.75 54.03 -12.53
N HIS A 52 -24.81 55.36 -12.52
CA HIS A 52 -25.53 56.15 -13.54
C HIS A 52 -25.08 55.87 -14.98
N GLY A 53 -23.91 55.21 -15.16
CA GLY A 53 -23.36 54.78 -16.46
C GLY A 53 -23.48 53.32 -16.78
N GLY A 54 -24.19 52.49 -15.97
CA GLY A 54 -24.33 51.04 -16.14
C GLY A 54 -23.84 50.24 -14.95
N LEU A 55 -23.77 48.91 -15.12
CA LEU A 55 -23.23 47.99 -14.13
C LEU A 55 -21.69 48.02 -14.14
N LEU A 56 -21.12 48.28 -12.98
CA LEU A 56 -19.67 48.27 -12.76
C LEU A 56 -19.32 47.10 -11.81
N THR A 57 -18.22 46.44 -12.10
CA THR A 57 -17.69 45.35 -11.22
C THR A 57 -16.61 45.91 -10.29
N SER A 58 -16.45 45.33 -9.10
CA SER A 58 -15.37 45.69 -8.17
C SER A 58 -13.98 45.21 -8.63
N GLY A 59 -13.92 44.49 -9.76
CA GLY A 59 -12.70 43.99 -10.34
C GLY A 59 -12.59 42.46 -10.26
N LEU A 60 -11.35 41.93 -10.28
CA LEU A 60 -11.05 40.51 -10.24
C LEU A 60 -10.83 40.09 -8.79
N GLU A 61 -11.57 39.08 -8.32
CA GLU A 61 -11.51 38.55 -6.97
C GLU A 61 -11.10 37.08 -7.01
N SER A 62 -10.35 36.59 -5.97
CA SER A 62 -10.06 35.18 -5.80
C SER A 62 -11.28 34.44 -5.28
N ALA A 63 -11.84 33.52 -6.07
CA ALA A 63 -12.97 32.67 -5.68
C ALA A 63 -12.55 31.44 -4.84
N GLY A 64 -11.24 31.20 -4.72
CA GLY A 64 -10.70 30.05 -3.99
C GLY A 64 -9.55 29.38 -4.71
N LEU A 65 -9.11 28.25 -4.16
CA LEU A 65 -8.11 27.37 -4.77
C LEU A 65 -8.81 26.15 -5.36
N GLN A 66 -8.35 25.73 -6.52
CA GLN A 66 -8.76 24.49 -7.15
C GLN A 66 -7.52 23.64 -7.39
N HIS A 67 -7.60 22.35 -7.09
CA HIS A 67 -6.57 21.38 -7.44
C HIS A 67 -6.98 20.59 -8.69
N SER A 68 -5.97 20.16 -9.45
CA SER A 68 -6.17 19.33 -10.65
C SER A 68 -6.14 17.85 -10.25
N ARG A 69 -7.17 17.40 -9.52
CA ARG A 69 -7.36 15.98 -9.17
C ARG A 69 -8.59 15.41 -9.86
N ASN A 70 -8.52 14.11 -10.08
CA ASN A 70 -9.62 13.31 -10.56
C ASN A 70 -9.83 12.12 -9.60
N ASP A 71 -10.90 12.15 -8.84
CA ASP A 71 -11.20 11.13 -7.81
C ASP A 71 -11.27 9.70 -8.35
N PHE A 72 -11.62 9.55 -9.64
CA PHE A 72 -11.58 8.23 -10.28
C PHE A 72 -10.14 7.75 -10.50
N LEU A 73 -9.27 8.64 -10.97
CA LEU A 73 -7.85 8.30 -11.17
C LEU A 73 -7.14 8.09 -9.82
N ASP A 74 -7.42 8.92 -8.83
CA ASP A 74 -6.85 8.80 -7.48
C ASP A 74 -7.19 7.44 -6.85
N ARG A 75 -8.44 6.99 -6.98
CA ARG A 75 -8.83 5.63 -6.52
C ARG A 75 -8.12 4.52 -7.29
N ARG A 76 -7.96 4.70 -8.59
CA ARG A 76 -7.24 3.73 -9.41
C ARG A 76 -5.76 3.66 -9.06
N VAL A 77 -5.12 4.80 -8.76
CA VAL A 77 -3.73 4.83 -8.27
C VAL A 77 -3.60 4.04 -6.97
N VAL A 78 -4.51 4.23 -6.01
CA VAL A 78 -4.52 3.46 -4.74
C VAL A 78 -4.62 1.95 -5.01
N ASP A 79 -5.53 1.54 -5.92
CA ASP A 79 -5.68 0.12 -6.29
C ASP A 79 -4.41 -0.44 -6.96
N GLU A 80 -3.80 0.29 -7.91
CA GLU A 80 -2.60 -0.16 -8.64
C GLU A 80 -1.34 -0.18 -7.75
N VAL A 81 -1.18 0.83 -6.88
CA VAL A 81 -0.09 0.85 -5.88
C VAL A 81 -0.20 -0.34 -4.95
N GLY A 82 -1.41 -0.68 -4.51
CA GLY A 82 -1.66 -1.85 -3.69
C GLY A 82 -1.28 -3.15 -4.40
N GLN A 83 -1.70 -3.34 -5.64
CA GLN A 83 -1.36 -4.54 -6.44
C GLN A 83 0.15 -4.65 -6.66
N THR A 84 0.81 -3.55 -6.98
CA THR A 84 2.27 -3.53 -7.18
C THR A 84 2.99 -3.91 -5.90
N ALA A 85 2.60 -3.33 -4.76
CA ALA A 85 3.19 -3.64 -3.46
C ALA A 85 3.00 -5.12 -3.06
N ALA A 86 1.85 -5.72 -3.40
CA ALA A 86 1.61 -7.15 -3.18
C ALA A 86 2.58 -8.03 -3.97
N LEU A 87 2.70 -7.76 -5.26
CA LEU A 87 3.61 -8.52 -6.13
C LEU A 87 5.08 -8.34 -5.72
N GLU A 88 5.45 -7.15 -5.26
CA GLU A 88 6.79 -6.90 -4.74
C GLU A 88 7.05 -7.67 -3.44
N ALA A 89 6.08 -7.70 -2.51
CA ALA A 89 6.19 -8.48 -1.29
C ALA A 89 6.28 -9.98 -1.57
N GLU A 90 5.44 -10.50 -2.47
CA GLU A 90 5.49 -11.89 -2.92
C GLU A 90 6.86 -12.23 -3.53
N LYS A 91 7.35 -11.38 -4.42
CA LYS A 91 8.67 -11.56 -5.01
C LYS A 91 9.78 -11.61 -3.95
N GLN A 92 9.76 -10.68 -2.98
CA GLN A 92 10.77 -10.65 -1.90
C GLN A 92 10.79 -11.97 -1.12
N VAL A 93 9.62 -12.55 -0.82
CA VAL A 93 9.54 -13.82 -0.12
C VAL A 93 10.08 -14.96 -0.98
N PHE A 94 9.74 -15.00 -2.27
CA PHE A 94 10.31 -16.00 -3.17
C PHE A 94 11.82 -15.86 -3.32
N ASP A 95 12.35 -14.66 -3.38
CA ASP A 95 13.80 -14.41 -3.42
C ASP A 95 14.48 -14.94 -2.13
N LEU A 96 13.88 -14.75 -0.95
CA LEU A 96 14.37 -15.30 0.32
C LEU A 96 14.32 -16.83 0.35
N LEU A 97 13.19 -17.43 -0.07
CA LEU A 97 13.05 -18.89 -0.14
C LEU A 97 14.04 -19.51 -1.11
N GLN A 98 14.25 -18.90 -2.26
CA GLN A 98 15.22 -19.33 -3.25
C GLN A 98 16.65 -19.28 -2.69
N ALA A 99 17.00 -18.22 -1.96
CA ALA A 99 18.28 -18.10 -1.29
C ALA A 99 18.46 -19.18 -0.20
N ALA A 100 17.42 -19.49 0.58
CA ALA A 100 17.44 -20.52 1.62
C ALA A 100 17.67 -21.93 1.05
N LEU A 101 17.07 -22.21 -0.10
CA LEU A 101 17.27 -23.49 -0.81
C LEU A 101 18.61 -23.55 -1.57
N GLY A 102 19.34 -22.44 -1.63
CA GLY A 102 20.57 -22.30 -2.39
C GLY A 102 20.33 -22.37 -3.92
N GLU A 103 19.10 -22.14 -4.32
CA GLU A 103 18.70 -22.19 -5.73
C GLU A 103 18.76 -20.79 -6.33
N THR A 104 19.78 -20.46 -7.09
CA THR A 104 19.75 -19.27 -7.93
C THR A 104 19.06 -19.64 -9.23
N LEU A 105 17.84 -19.19 -9.44
CA LEU A 105 17.22 -19.16 -10.76
C LEU A 105 17.94 -18.07 -11.59
N THR A 106 19.20 -18.27 -11.85
CA THR A 106 19.85 -17.54 -12.92
C THR A 106 19.09 -17.97 -14.16
N SER A 107 18.33 -17.05 -14.74
CA SER A 107 17.78 -17.24 -16.07
C SER A 107 18.87 -17.87 -16.91
N PRO A 108 18.66 -19.02 -17.53
CA PRO A 108 19.66 -19.54 -18.41
C PRO A 108 19.92 -18.46 -19.44
N GLN A 109 21.05 -17.79 -19.33
CA GLN A 109 21.58 -17.10 -20.49
C GLN A 109 21.67 -18.21 -21.52
N ILE A 110 20.74 -18.16 -22.48
CA ILE A 110 20.78 -18.99 -23.69
C ILE A 110 22.00 -18.44 -24.47
N ASN A 111 23.17 -18.68 -23.92
CA ASN A 111 24.37 -18.72 -24.70
C ASN A 111 24.31 -20.06 -25.40
N ALA A 112 23.77 -20.00 -26.63
CA ALA A 112 23.81 -21.05 -27.61
C ALA A 112 25.28 -21.48 -27.86
N GLY A 113 25.72 -22.41 -27.04
CA GLY A 113 27.01 -23.07 -27.12
C GLY A 113 26.85 -24.43 -26.47
N LEU A 114 26.40 -25.36 -27.28
CA LEU A 114 26.44 -26.80 -27.18
C LEU A 114 27.45 -27.30 -26.12
N ASP A 115 26.97 -27.46 -24.88
CA ASP A 115 27.53 -28.43 -23.97
C ASP A 115 26.39 -29.11 -23.20
N ASP A 116 26.27 -30.41 -23.45
CA ASP A 116 25.13 -31.27 -23.12
C ASP A 116 25.16 -31.73 -21.65
N SER A 117 25.78 -30.93 -20.76
CA SER A 117 25.84 -31.22 -19.35
C SER A 117 24.72 -30.49 -18.60
N HIS A 118 23.63 -31.21 -18.30
CA HIS A 118 22.55 -30.81 -17.39
C HIS A 118 23.09 -30.37 -16.01
N ASP A 119 24.36 -30.54 -15.73
CA ASP A 119 25.04 -30.27 -14.46
C ASP A 119 25.41 -28.79 -14.28
N SER A 120 25.39 -27.98 -15.36
CA SER A 120 25.76 -26.55 -15.32
C SER A 120 24.63 -25.60 -14.91
N ILE A 121 23.39 -26.10 -14.82
CA ILE A 121 22.18 -25.30 -14.52
C ILE A 121 21.96 -25.16 -13.01
N LEU A 122 22.51 -26.09 -12.21
CA LEU A 122 22.31 -26.11 -10.76
C LEU A 122 23.45 -25.34 -10.06
N ALA A 123 23.08 -24.38 -9.21
CA ALA A 123 24.07 -23.61 -8.45
C ALA A 123 24.94 -24.53 -7.58
N PRO A 124 26.27 -24.25 -7.49
CA PRO A 124 27.14 -24.97 -6.58
C PRO A 124 26.64 -24.79 -5.15
N GLY A 125 26.18 -25.86 -4.53
CA GLY A 125 25.67 -25.82 -3.16
C GLY A 125 24.15 -25.80 -3.02
N SER A 126 23.38 -25.86 -4.13
CA SER A 126 21.93 -26.03 -4.06
C SER A 126 21.53 -27.41 -3.54
N LEU A 127 20.33 -27.48 -2.94
CA LEU A 127 19.74 -28.72 -2.47
C LEU A 127 19.52 -29.71 -3.64
N ALA A 128 19.08 -29.21 -4.78
CA ALA A 128 18.86 -29.98 -6.00
C ALA A 128 20.16 -30.64 -6.50
N ARG A 129 21.29 -29.89 -6.45
CA ARG A 129 22.59 -30.46 -6.80
C ARG A 129 23.03 -31.57 -5.84
N ALA A 130 22.87 -31.34 -4.53
CA ALA A 130 23.21 -32.35 -3.53
C ALA A 130 22.36 -33.63 -3.70
N LEU A 131 21.10 -33.48 -4.10
CA LEU A 131 20.21 -34.61 -4.41
C LEU A 131 20.65 -35.35 -5.67
N ASN A 132 21.03 -34.65 -6.75
CA ASN A 132 21.56 -35.25 -7.96
C ASN A 132 22.90 -36.02 -7.68
N ASP A 133 23.80 -35.37 -6.95
CA ASP A 133 25.08 -35.99 -6.54
C ASP A 133 24.86 -37.29 -5.76
N PHE A 134 23.87 -37.29 -4.88
CA PHE A 134 23.47 -38.52 -4.14
C PHE A 134 22.99 -39.63 -5.06
N PHE A 135 22.07 -39.30 -6.00
CA PHE A 135 21.56 -40.33 -6.92
C PHE A 135 22.64 -40.83 -7.89
N ASN A 136 23.54 -39.97 -8.37
CA ASN A 136 24.68 -40.39 -9.18
C ASN A 136 25.60 -41.34 -8.43
N ALA A 137 25.98 -41.00 -7.20
CA ALA A 137 26.81 -41.88 -6.37
C ALA A 137 26.10 -43.23 -6.04
N PHE A 138 24.78 -43.22 -5.94
CA PHE A 138 23.99 -44.45 -5.77
C PHE A 138 23.98 -45.34 -7.02
N GLN A 139 23.91 -44.72 -8.23
CA GLN A 139 24.06 -45.45 -9.50
C GLN A 139 25.46 -46.07 -9.64
N GLU A 140 26.52 -45.35 -9.30
CA GLU A 140 27.90 -45.85 -9.31
C GLU A 140 28.06 -47.07 -8.36
N LEU A 141 27.49 -46.97 -7.16
CA LEU A 141 27.49 -48.10 -6.23
C LEU A 141 26.73 -49.32 -6.79
N SER A 142 25.61 -49.06 -7.50
CA SER A 142 24.84 -50.17 -8.13
C SER A 142 25.63 -50.87 -9.25
N ALA A 143 26.51 -50.14 -9.94
CA ALA A 143 27.39 -50.73 -10.97
C ALA A 143 28.57 -51.52 -10.41
N SER A 144 29.09 -51.10 -9.24
CA SER A 144 30.29 -51.71 -8.61
C SER A 144 30.10 -51.83 -7.07
N PRO A 145 29.24 -52.77 -6.62
CA PRO A 145 28.84 -52.82 -5.21
C PRO A 145 29.95 -53.31 -4.25
N ASP A 146 30.96 -53.98 -4.75
CA ASP A 146 32.06 -54.54 -3.94
C ASP A 146 33.18 -53.53 -3.66
N GLU A 147 33.17 -52.36 -4.31
CA GLU A 147 34.23 -51.39 -4.16
C GLU A 147 34.05 -50.53 -2.91
N ALA A 148 35.01 -50.61 -1.97
CA ALA A 148 34.94 -49.87 -0.71
C ALA A 148 35.00 -48.37 -0.88
N THR A 149 35.69 -47.86 -1.90
CA THR A 149 35.87 -46.44 -2.24
C THR A 149 34.53 -45.83 -2.61
N ILE A 150 33.75 -46.48 -3.48
CA ILE A 150 32.44 -46.03 -3.91
C ILE A 150 31.44 -45.99 -2.75
N ARG A 151 31.48 -46.98 -1.87
CA ARG A 151 30.67 -46.97 -0.62
C ARG A 151 30.99 -45.75 0.27
N GLN A 152 32.27 -45.46 0.41
CA GLN A 152 32.70 -44.27 1.20
C GLN A 152 32.26 -42.98 0.55
N GLU A 153 32.34 -42.88 -0.77
CA GLU A 153 31.87 -41.71 -1.49
C GLU A 153 30.35 -41.49 -1.35
N LEU A 154 29.55 -42.54 -1.54
CA LEU A 154 28.12 -42.48 -1.28
C LEU A 154 27.80 -42.01 0.15
N TYR A 155 28.54 -42.55 1.15
CA TYR A 155 28.37 -42.11 2.54
C TYR A 155 28.65 -40.62 2.71
N ASN A 156 29.68 -40.07 2.09
CA ASN A 156 30.01 -38.66 2.12
C ASN A 156 28.91 -37.81 1.43
N LYS A 157 28.34 -38.31 0.30
CA LYS A 157 27.22 -37.61 -0.38
C LYS A 157 25.95 -37.62 0.46
N ILE A 158 25.65 -38.72 1.18
CA ILE A 158 24.54 -38.78 2.14
C ILE A 158 24.72 -37.76 3.26
N GLN A 159 25.92 -37.69 3.86
CA GLN A 159 26.18 -36.69 4.92
C GLN A 159 26.02 -35.24 4.40
N THR A 160 26.52 -34.99 3.19
CA THR A 160 26.39 -33.68 2.56
C THR A 160 24.91 -33.31 2.30
N LEU A 161 24.13 -34.26 1.77
CA LEU A 161 22.71 -34.07 1.54
C LEU A 161 21.95 -33.83 2.85
N ALA A 162 22.19 -34.61 3.88
CA ALA A 162 21.58 -34.45 5.21
C ALA A 162 21.92 -33.08 5.81
N LYS A 163 23.17 -32.65 5.70
CA LYS A 163 23.58 -31.31 6.13
C LYS A 163 22.83 -30.21 5.36
N ARG A 164 22.71 -30.33 4.04
CA ARG A 164 21.97 -29.35 3.22
C ARG A 164 20.49 -29.25 3.59
N PHE A 165 19.85 -30.38 3.89
CA PHE A 165 18.47 -30.37 4.39
C PHE A 165 18.35 -29.65 5.73
N ASN A 166 19.28 -29.91 6.66
CA ASN A 166 19.29 -29.26 7.96
C ASN A 166 19.55 -27.75 7.83
N ASP A 167 20.52 -27.33 7.00
CA ASP A 167 20.84 -25.94 6.75
C ASP A 167 19.62 -25.21 6.11
N ALA A 168 18.95 -25.85 5.14
CA ALA A 168 17.75 -25.30 4.52
C ALA A 168 16.59 -25.20 5.53
N GLY A 169 16.39 -26.21 6.37
CA GLY A 169 15.38 -26.19 7.43
C GLY A 169 15.60 -25.03 8.40
N GLN A 170 16.85 -24.84 8.87
CA GLN A 170 17.19 -23.71 9.74
C GLN A 170 16.94 -22.37 9.06
N SER A 171 17.33 -22.21 7.79
CA SER A 171 17.10 -20.97 7.05
C SER A 171 15.61 -20.68 6.85
N LEU A 172 14.77 -21.71 6.66
CA LEU A 172 13.32 -21.53 6.56
C LEU A 172 12.70 -21.10 7.91
N GLU A 173 13.16 -21.65 9.04
CA GLU A 173 12.74 -21.21 10.37
C GLU A 173 13.13 -19.74 10.63
N ASP A 174 14.34 -19.35 10.24
CA ASP A 174 14.81 -17.96 10.37
C ASP A 174 13.95 -17.01 9.50
N ILE A 175 13.61 -17.42 8.27
CA ILE A 175 12.71 -16.63 7.38
C ILE A 175 11.31 -16.52 8.00
N GLU A 176 10.73 -17.58 8.53
CA GLU A 176 9.43 -17.56 9.21
C GLU A 176 9.43 -16.56 10.36
N TYR A 177 10.49 -16.58 11.19
CA TYR A 177 10.65 -15.64 12.28
C TYR A 177 10.72 -14.19 11.78
N ASP A 178 11.54 -13.90 10.76
CA ASP A 178 11.70 -12.57 10.20
C ASP A 178 10.41 -12.06 9.54
N LEU A 179 9.68 -12.93 8.84
CA LEU A 179 8.37 -12.58 8.26
C LEU A 179 7.36 -12.26 9.35
N THR A 180 7.35 -13.02 10.44
CA THR A 180 6.50 -12.76 11.61
C THR A 180 6.75 -11.37 12.18
N GLN A 181 8.02 -11.00 12.37
CA GLN A 181 8.41 -9.68 12.85
C GLN A 181 8.03 -8.56 11.86
N THR A 182 8.12 -8.86 10.56
CA THR A 182 7.75 -7.91 9.51
C THR A 182 6.24 -7.66 9.50
N VAL A 183 5.43 -8.71 9.61
CA VAL A 183 3.96 -8.59 9.72
C VAL A 183 3.56 -7.78 10.96
N GLN A 184 4.21 -8.02 12.10
CA GLN A 184 3.96 -7.24 13.32
C GLN A 184 4.19 -5.74 13.09
N ARG A 185 5.33 -5.37 12.51
CA ARG A 185 5.66 -3.97 12.18
C ARG A 185 4.66 -3.38 11.18
N SER A 186 4.25 -4.15 10.17
CA SER A 186 3.25 -3.71 9.18
C SER A 186 1.90 -3.41 9.84
N VAL A 187 1.47 -4.20 10.83
CA VAL A 187 0.24 -3.93 11.60
C VAL A 187 0.35 -2.62 12.38
N ASP A 188 1.49 -2.37 13.03
CA ASP A 188 1.72 -1.11 13.76
C ASP A 188 1.71 0.09 12.79
N ASP A 189 2.31 -0.07 11.61
CA ASP A 189 2.31 0.96 10.57
C ASP A 189 0.89 1.23 10.04
N VAL A 190 0.08 0.20 9.78
CA VAL A 190 -1.33 0.35 9.40
C VAL A 190 -2.09 1.14 10.46
N ASN A 191 -1.96 0.79 11.74
CA ASN A 191 -2.62 1.49 12.83
C ASN A 191 -2.20 2.96 12.91
N ARG A 192 -0.92 3.25 12.69
CA ARG A 192 -0.37 4.61 12.66
C ARG A 192 -0.97 5.40 11.49
N VAL A 193 -1.00 4.83 10.29
CA VAL A 193 -1.55 5.48 9.09
C VAL A 193 -3.06 5.71 9.23
N LEU A 194 -3.83 4.74 9.74
CA LEU A 194 -5.26 4.89 10.02
C LEU A 194 -5.54 6.03 11.01
N SER A 195 -4.71 6.16 12.05
CA SER A 195 -4.83 7.25 13.02
C SER A 195 -4.55 8.62 12.39
N GLN A 196 -3.53 8.71 11.54
CA GLN A 196 -3.22 9.93 10.79
C GLN A 196 -4.33 10.27 9.78
N LEU A 197 -4.87 9.27 9.06
CA LEU A 197 -6.01 9.42 8.16
C LEU A 197 -7.24 9.99 8.88
N HIS A 198 -7.52 9.47 10.10
CA HIS A 198 -8.64 9.96 10.89
C HIS A 198 -8.48 11.45 11.22
N GLU A 199 -7.28 11.86 11.64
CA GLU A 199 -7.03 13.26 11.96
C GLU A 199 -7.12 14.17 10.72
N VAL A 200 -6.56 13.74 9.59
CA VAL A 200 -6.68 14.48 8.32
C VAL A 200 -8.13 14.56 7.86
N ASN A 201 -8.90 13.48 7.99
CA ASN A 201 -10.34 13.47 7.68
C ASN A 201 -11.12 14.51 8.52
N LYS A 202 -10.80 14.65 9.81
CA LYS A 202 -11.41 15.68 10.66
C LYS A 202 -11.08 17.09 10.15
N GLN A 203 -9.82 17.31 9.73
CA GLN A 203 -9.42 18.61 9.19
C GLN A 203 -10.16 18.91 7.88
N VAL A 204 -10.21 17.93 6.95
CA VAL A 204 -10.98 18.07 5.71
C VAL A 204 -12.43 18.47 6.00
N ARG A 205 -13.11 17.69 6.86
CA ARG A 205 -14.50 17.97 7.25
C ARG A 205 -14.67 19.37 7.86
N ARG A 206 -13.78 19.75 8.77
CA ARG A 206 -13.83 21.07 9.45
C ARG A 206 -13.73 22.23 8.46
N PHE A 207 -12.83 22.13 7.48
CA PHE A 207 -12.66 23.19 6.48
C PHE A 207 -13.78 23.20 5.45
N GLU A 208 -14.31 22.05 5.05
CA GLU A 208 -15.36 21.93 4.04
C GLU A 208 -16.77 22.26 4.55
N LEU A 209 -17.02 22.16 5.85
CA LEU A 209 -18.25 22.67 6.46
C LEU A 209 -18.40 24.18 6.32
N GLN A 210 -17.29 24.93 6.23
CA GLN A 210 -17.31 26.37 6.06
C GLN A 210 -17.34 26.77 4.57
N ASP A 211 -16.65 26.03 3.73
CA ASP A 211 -16.54 26.35 2.30
C ASP A 211 -16.04 25.10 1.52
N LYS A 212 -16.92 24.54 0.69
CA LYS A 212 -16.61 23.32 -0.07
C LYS A 212 -15.39 23.55 -0.98
N GLY A 213 -14.40 22.65 -0.92
CA GLY A 213 -13.20 22.67 -1.74
C GLY A 213 -12.02 23.46 -1.20
N LYS A 214 -12.10 24.04 0.01
CA LYS A 214 -10.95 24.76 0.62
C LYS A 214 -9.90 23.86 1.28
N ALA A 215 -10.21 22.60 1.51
CA ALA A 215 -9.31 21.66 2.19
C ALA A 215 -8.27 21.02 1.25
N VAL A 216 -7.81 21.74 0.21
CA VAL A 216 -6.95 21.21 -0.87
C VAL A 216 -5.73 20.49 -0.31
N THR A 217 -4.93 21.15 0.52
CA THR A 217 -3.71 20.57 1.11
C THR A 217 -3.99 19.34 1.98
N TYR A 218 -5.11 19.35 2.73
CA TYR A 218 -5.49 18.19 3.54
C TYR A 218 -5.97 17.02 2.67
N ARG A 219 -6.62 17.30 1.53
CA ARG A 219 -6.99 16.26 0.56
C ARG A 219 -5.76 15.63 -0.09
N ASP A 220 -4.74 16.44 -0.43
CA ASP A 220 -3.47 15.92 -0.94
C ASP A 220 -2.77 15.03 0.11
N ARG A 221 -2.70 15.50 1.36
CA ARG A 221 -2.15 14.70 2.46
C ARG A 221 -2.93 13.41 2.69
N ARG A 222 -4.26 13.46 2.58
CA ARG A 222 -5.13 12.30 2.69
C ARG A 222 -4.84 11.26 1.60
N GLN A 223 -4.68 11.71 0.36
CA GLN A 223 -4.34 10.84 -0.76
C GLN A 223 -2.99 10.15 -0.55
N ALA A 224 -1.96 10.89 -0.14
CA ALA A 224 -0.65 10.31 0.18
C ALA A 224 -0.75 9.21 1.26
N LEU A 225 -1.52 9.45 2.32
CA LEU A 225 -1.75 8.46 3.36
C LEU A 225 -2.54 7.23 2.87
N LEU A 226 -3.46 7.39 1.91
CA LEU A 226 -4.18 6.28 1.29
C LEU A 226 -3.25 5.43 0.42
N GLU A 227 -2.35 6.07 -0.32
CA GLU A 227 -1.32 5.37 -1.10
C GLU A 227 -0.34 4.62 -0.18
N ASP A 228 0.08 5.23 0.93
CA ASP A 228 0.92 4.56 1.93
C ASP A 228 0.19 3.38 2.59
N LEU A 229 -1.11 3.51 2.87
CA LEU A 229 -1.91 2.42 3.40
C LEU A 229 -2.07 1.28 2.38
N SER A 230 -2.25 1.62 1.11
CA SER A 230 -2.41 0.62 0.04
C SER A 230 -1.14 -0.18 -0.20
N LYS A 231 0.05 0.35 0.10
CA LYS A 231 1.31 -0.41 0.09
C LYS A 231 1.37 -1.50 1.17
N LEU A 232 0.60 -1.35 2.25
CA LEU A 232 0.59 -2.27 3.38
C LEU A 232 -0.55 -3.30 3.29
N MET A 233 -1.70 -2.92 2.71
CA MET A 233 -2.87 -3.80 2.61
C MET A 233 -3.86 -3.36 1.53
N GLU A 234 -4.64 -4.31 0.99
CA GLU A 234 -5.71 -3.98 0.04
C GLU A 234 -6.82 -3.20 0.75
N VAL A 235 -7.05 -1.96 0.31
CA VAL A 235 -8.07 -1.08 0.87
C VAL A 235 -9.04 -0.61 -0.20
N LYS A 236 -10.30 -0.41 0.20
CA LYS A 236 -11.33 0.25 -0.60
C LYS A 236 -11.77 1.51 0.12
N VAL A 237 -11.87 2.59 -0.63
CA VAL A 237 -12.21 3.91 -0.11
C VAL A 237 -13.58 4.33 -0.64
N GLU A 238 -14.45 4.72 0.26
CA GLU A 238 -15.78 5.24 -0.06
C GLU A 238 -15.95 6.61 0.58
N GLU A 239 -16.52 7.55 -0.15
CA GLU A 239 -16.82 8.87 0.39
C GLU A 239 -18.02 8.76 1.34
N GLY A 240 -17.88 9.33 2.52
CA GLY A 240 -18.97 9.38 3.49
C GLY A 240 -20.04 10.34 3.04
N ALA A 241 -21.28 9.87 2.96
CA ALA A 241 -22.45 10.68 2.71
C ALA A 241 -23.21 10.95 4.02
N ASP A 242 -23.81 12.12 4.12
CA ASP A 242 -24.76 12.42 5.20
C ASP A 242 -26.02 11.59 5.01
N ALA A 243 -26.41 10.85 6.05
CA ALA A 243 -27.57 9.97 5.99
C ALA A 243 -28.90 10.70 5.73
N ALA A 244 -29.00 11.99 6.07
CA ALA A 244 -30.21 12.77 5.91
C ALA A 244 -30.30 13.48 4.56
N THR A 245 -29.17 13.95 4.02
CA THR A 245 -29.12 14.77 2.81
C THR A 245 -28.53 14.03 1.61
N GLY A 246 -27.83 12.92 1.82
CA GLY A 246 -27.08 12.22 0.78
C GLY A 246 -25.87 13.00 0.25
N GLU A 247 -25.57 14.17 0.81
CA GLU A 247 -24.43 14.99 0.38
C GLU A 247 -23.11 14.43 0.93
N ALA A 248 -22.06 14.54 0.13
CA ALA A 248 -20.71 14.18 0.54
C ALA A 248 -20.28 15.03 1.75
N THR A 249 -19.88 14.35 2.84
CA THR A 249 -19.46 14.99 4.09
C THR A 249 -18.00 15.47 4.07
N GLY A 250 -17.26 15.19 2.98
CA GLY A 250 -15.82 15.36 2.91
C GLY A 250 -15.03 14.33 3.72
N PHE A 251 -15.72 13.47 4.47
CA PHE A 251 -15.14 12.36 5.20
C PHE A 251 -15.06 11.11 4.32
N ILE A 252 -14.02 10.31 4.46
CA ILE A 252 -13.92 9.02 3.77
C ILE A 252 -13.98 7.86 4.77
N ASN A 253 -14.65 6.80 4.35
CA ASN A 253 -14.61 5.51 5.03
C ASN A 253 -13.58 4.62 4.33
N VAL A 254 -12.79 3.90 5.10
CA VAL A 254 -11.80 2.95 4.58
C VAL A 254 -12.22 1.55 4.99
N PHE A 255 -12.21 0.64 4.02
CA PHE A 255 -12.58 -0.75 4.19
C PHE A 255 -11.42 -1.64 3.75
N ALA A 256 -11.18 -2.72 4.49
CA ALA A 256 -10.40 -3.85 4.01
C ALA A 256 -11.34 -4.86 3.33
N LYS A 257 -10.78 -5.65 2.43
CA LYS A 257 -11.48 -6.78 1.83
C LYS A 257 -11.11 -8.05 2.59
N SER A 258 -12.12 -8.79 3.06
CA SER A 258 -11.91 -10.12 3.63
C SER A 258 -11.66 -11.16 2.53
N SER A 259 -11.02 -12.29 2.88
CA SER A 259 -10.91 -13.50 2.05
C SER A 259 -12.25 -13.95 1.47
N GLU A 260 -13.30 -13.78 2.24
CA GLU A 260 -14.68 -14.09 1.82
C GLU A 260 -15.30 -13.00 0.92
N GLY A 261 -14.54 -11.95 0.56
CA GLY A 261 -15.03 -10.83 -0.21
C GLY A 261 -15.88 -9.82 0.58
N LYS A 262 -16.02 -10.01 1.90
CA LYS A 262 -16.79 -9.11 2.76
C LYS A 262 -16.00 -7.85 3.08
N LYS A 263 -16.64 -6.68 3.03
CA LYS A 263 -16.00 -5.41 3.37
C LYS A 263 -15.95 -5.26 4.90
N ILE A 264 -14.77 -5.05 5.44
CA ILE A 264 -14.55 -4.77 6.87
C ILE A 264 -14.13 -3.32 7.02
N LYS A 265 -14.89 -2.55 7.77
CA LYS A 265 -14.65 -1.13 7.97
C LYS A 265 -13.46 -0.92 8.92
N LEU A 266 -12.41 -0.28 8.44
CA LEU A 266 -11.20 0.07 9.19
C LEU A 266 -11.24 1.49 9.77
N LEU A 267 -11.87 2.42 9.03
CA LEU A 267 -11.96 3.82 9.41
C LEU A 267 -13.33 4.37 9.06
N ASP A 268 -13.95 5.07 10.00
CA ASP A 268 -15.18 5.82 9.81
C ASP A 268 -15.14 7.17 10.58
N SER A 269 -16.28 7.86 10.62
CA SER A 269 -16.41 9.15 11.32
C SER A 269 -16.19 9.07 12.83
N THR A 270 -16.30 7.89 13.43
CA THR A 270 -16.12 7.68 14.87
C THR A 270 -14.68 7.46 15.26
N GLY A 271 -13.86 6.91 14.34
CA GLY A 271 -12.43 6.70 14.54
C GLY A 271 -11.88 5.50 13.77
N PRO A 272 -10.57 5.31 13.84
CA PRO A 272 -9.92 4.12 13.32
C PRO A 272 -10.23 2.92 14.22
N LYS A 273 -10.38 1.76 13.61
CA LYS A 273 -10.37 0.48 14.31
C LYS A 273 -8.92 0.01 14.41
N ILE A 274 -8.46 -0.22 15.65
CA ILE A 274 -7.09 -0.66 15.89
C ILE A 274 -6.98 -2.14 15.55
N LEU A 275 -6.02 -2.47 14.69
CA LEU A 275 -5.65 -3.85 14.38
C LEU A 275 -4.72 -4.36 15.49
N SER A 276 -5.00 -5.52 16.06
CA SER A 276 -4.10 -6.21 16.98
C SER A 276 -3.61 -7.50 16.36
N ASN A 277 -2.32 -7.76 16.52
CA ASN A 277 -1.70 -9.00 16.09
C ASN A 277 -1.76 -10.02 17.21
N ASN A 278 -2.44 -11.13 16.98
CA ASN A 278 -2.40 -12.29 17.86
C ASN A 278 -1.87 -13.47 17.05
N TRP A 279 -0.55 -13.53 16.89
CA TRP A 279 0.15 -14.46 16.01
C TRP A 279 -0.20 -15.93 16.24
N ASN A 280 -0.63 -16.28 17.43
CA ASN A 280 -0.99 -17.68 17.73
C ASN A 280 -2.37 -18.07 17.23
N GLN A 281 -3.22 -17.14 16.80
CA GLN A 281 -4.60 -17.46 16.42
C GLN A 281 -5.33 -16.45 15.55
N ASP A 282 -4.81 -15.54 14.85
CA ASP A 282 -5.55 -14.58 14.03
C ASP A 282 -5.38 -13.11 14.46
N PHE A 283 -5.32 -12.23 13.48
CA PHE A 283 -5.36 -10.79 13.71
C PHE A 283 -6.75 -10.37 14.18
N SER A 284 -6.85 -9.68 15.30
CA SER A 284 -8.10 -9.16 15.78
C SER A 284 -8.18 -7.63 15.64
N ILE A 285 -9.32 -7.11 15.21
CA ILE A 285 -9.61 -5.69 15.20
C ILE A 285 -10.31 -5.35 16.53
N ALA A 286 -9.61 -4.60 17.40
CA ALA A 286 -10.22 -4.08 18.60
C ALA A 286 -10.92 -2.75 18.29
N SER A 287 -12.21 -2.65 18.57
CA SER A 287 -12.93 -1.37 18.51
C SER A 287 -12.72 -0.61 19.80
N ASN A 288 -12.09 0.58 19.74
CA ASN A 288 -12.06 1.48 20.88
C ASN A 288 -13.48 1.97 21.20
N GLY A 289 -14.09 1.39 22.20
CA GLY A 289 -15.25 1.95 22.89
C GLY A 289 -16.63 1.55 22.41
N VAL A 290 -16.79 0.62 21.46
CA VAL A 290 -18.10 0.03 21.13
C VAL A 290 -18.06 -1.46 21.38
N SER A 291 -18.79 -1.89 22.38
CA SER A 291 -18.98 -3.28 22.78
C SER A 291 -19.49 -4.11 21.59
N GLY A 292 -18.72 -5.08 21.12
CA GLY A 292 -19.29 -6.23 20.46
C GLY A 292 -18.88 -6.62 19.04
N ALA A 293 -17.83 -6.04 18.42
CA ALA A 293 -17.40 -6.53 17.11
C ALA A 293 -15.89 -6.76 17.08
N ASN A 294 -15.47 -8.00 17.25
CA ASN A 294 -14.11 -8.44 16.96
C ASN A 294 -14.06 -8.89 15.51
N ALA A 295 -13.33 -8.16 14.66
CA ALA A 295 -12.95 -8.65 13.36
C ALA A 295 -11.52 -9.21 13.49
N GLN A 296 -11.31 -10.43 13.04
CA GLN A 296 -10.00 -11.08 13.05
C GLN A 296 -9.34 -10.88 11.70
N VAL A 297 -8.08 -10.49 11.73
CA VAL A 297 -7.23 -10.40 10.54
C VAL A 297 -6.27 -11.57 10.61
N SER A 298 -6.34 -12.49 9.66
CA SER A 298 -5.38 -13.58 9.55
C SER A 298 -4.48 -13.34 8.33
N ALA A 299 -3.18 -13.49 8.53
CA ALA A 299 -2.27 -13.65 7.42
C ALA A 299 -2.31 -15.13 7.02
N LYS A 300 -2.99 -15.47 5.94
CA LYS A 300 -3.04 -16.83 5.43
C LYS A 300 -2.05 -16.95 4.28
N ILE A 301 -1.07 -17.84 4.46
CA ILE A 301 -0.38 -18.42 3.32
C ILE A 301 -1.38 -19.39 2.71
N ASP A 302 -1.89 -19.08 1.52
CA ASP A 302 -2.79 -19.98 0.84
C ASP A 302 -2.04 -21.25 0.44
N SER A 303 -2.77 -22.31 0.13
CA SER A 303 -2.22 -23.60 -0.33
C SER A 303 -1.41 -23.52 -1.64
N LYS A 304 -1.28 -22.30 -2.22
CA LYS A 304 -0.47 -21.96 -3.39
C LYS A 304 0.79 -21.17 -3.04
N GLY A 305 1.06 -20.92 -1.75
CA GLY A 305 2.27 -20.20 -1.30
C GLY A 305 2.24 -18.69 -1.55
N GLN A 306 1.08 -18.10 -1.81
CA GLN A 306 0.95 -16.67 -1.96
C GLN A 306 0.88 -16.02 -0.57
N LEU A 307 1.96 -15.35 -0.18
CA LEU A 307 1.95 -14.33 0.86
C LEU A 307 1.29 -13.08 0.26
N GLY A 308 0.00 -13.19 0.04
CA GLY A 308 -0.81 -12.04 -0.29
C GLY A 308 -1.07 -11.26 0.99
N PHE A 309 -1.29 -9.97 0.84
CA PHE A 309 -1.81 -9.01 1.79
C PHE A 309 -2.45 -9.59 3.05
N LEU A 310 -2.39 -8.83 4.15
CA LEU A 310 -3.13 -9.11 5.37
C LEU A 310 -4.60 -9.40 5.04
N GLU A 311 -4.99 -10.66 5.20
CA GLU A 311 -6.36 -11.10 4.97
C GLU A 311 -7.17 -10.86 6.23
N VAL A 312 -8.23 -10.05 6.15
CA VAL A 312 -9.07 -9.72 7.28
C VAL A 312 -10.24 -10.70 7.35
N GLN A 313 -10.28 -11.55 8.37
CA GLN A 313 -11.40 -12.42 8.64
C GLN A 313 -12.29 -11.83 9.73
N ASN A 314 -13.60 -11.87 9.51
CA ASN A 314 -14.56 -11.52 10.53
C ASN A 314 -14.90 -12.78 11.33
N SER A 315 -14.39 -12.90 12.55
CA SER A 315 -14.75 -14.03 13.40
C SER A 315 -16.12 -13.80 14.01
N GLY A 316 -17.08 -14.31 13.32
CA GLY A 316 -18.28 -14.80 13.95
C GLY A 316 -19.29 -13.81 14.44
N THR A 317 -20.47 -14.07 14.01
CA THR A 317 -21.77 -13.91 14.62
C THR A 317 -22.32 -12.49 14.76
N LEU A 318 -23.28 -12.26 13.92
CA LEU A 318 -24.43 -11.40 14.12
C LEU A 318 -24.21 -9.90 13.93
N PHE A 319 -24.18 -9.52 12.67
CA PHE A 319 -25.06 -8.44 12.32
C PHE A 319 -26.26 -9.07 11.60
N ASP A 320 -27.30 -9.33 12.37
CA ASP A 320 -28.64 -9.45 11.84
C ASP A 320 -29.00 -8.06 11.31
N ASP A 321 -29.22 -7.99 10.01
CA ASP A 321 -29.84 -6.84 9.36
C ASP A 321 -31.32 -6.82 9.77
N THR A 322 -31.67 -5.93 10.70
CA THR A 322 -33.02 -5.39 10.82
C THR A 322 -32.97 -3.87 10.83
#